data_6784eebdbb39dd98c5cac167ffc1340f
#
_entry.id   6784eebdbb39dd98c5cac167ffc1340f
#
_cell.length_a   1.000
_cell.length_b   1.000
_cell.length_c   1.000
_cell.angle_alpha   90.00
_cell.angle_beta   90.00
_cell.angle_gamma   90.00
#
_symmetry.space_group_name_H-M   'P 1'
#
loop_
_entity.id
_entity.type
_entity.pdbx_description
1 polymer ?
#
loop_
_entity_poly.entity_id
_entity_poly.type
_entity_poly.pdbx_seq_one_letter_code
_entity_poly.pdbx_strand_id
1 'polypeptide(L)'
;EVTEGMAAMAGEKAILKRQRGRIGRPSAEEAASLEERILSATWDLLLAKGAGELSVERIARAAAVSKKTIYTRFHDRSDLLMRLLQRKLELEEDGLHEDVHVDDFRAAFCSVGRRILTFLISSERQAIAAVLTELPDARHDAWTSTYAVGLRAIDALLAHPGAAIALAHTDLTTFRHAFLHCLIGRAENVLRAPETDQSTSEDWMKALAELFLRYGPV
;
A
#
# COMPACT_ATOMS: atom_id res chain seq x y z
N GLU A 1 -40.41 -11.81 -54.67
CA GLU A 1 -40.24 -12.33 -53.24
C GLU A 1 -38.85 -12.90 -52.95
N VAL A 2 -38.15 -13.48 -53.96
CA VAL A 2 -36.80 -14.09 -53.70
C VAL A 2 -35.70 -13.04 -53.60
N THR A 3 -35.84 -11.87 -54.20
CA THR A 3 -34.83 -10.79 -54.22
C THR A 3 -34.83 -9.97 -52.91
N GLU A 4 -35.92 -9.84 -52.19
CA GLU A 4 -35.99 -9.09 -50.92
C GLU A 4 -35.35 -9.89 -49.78
N GLY A 5 -35.48 -11.23 -49.76
CA GLY A 5 -34.85 -12.07 -48.76
C GLY A 5 -33.31 -12.08 -48.81
N MET A 6 -32.72 -11.97 -49.98
CA MET A 6 -31.24 -11.90 -50.15
C MET A 6 -30.69 -10.55 -49.70
N ALA A 7 -31.41 -9.45 -49.87
CA ALA A 7 -30.98 -8.14 -49.39
C ALA A 7 -31.01 -8.02 -47.86
N ALA A 8 -32.02 -8.62 -47.20
CA ALA A 8 -32.15 -8.64 -45.74
C ALA A 8 -31.00 -9.46 -45.12
N MET A 9 -30.65 -10.63 -45.64
CA MET A 9 -29.54 -11.45 -45.16
C MET A 9 -28.15 -10.83 -45.40
N ALA A 10 -28.00 -10.05 -46.43
CA ALA A 10 -26.76 -9.31 -46.69
C ALA A 10 -26.58 -8.13 -45.71
N GLY A 11 -27.69 -7.44 -45.33
CA GLY A 11 -27.69 -6.38 -44.33
C GLY A 11 -27.38 -6.91 -42.94
N GLU A 12 -27.92 -8.04 -42.56
CA GLU A 12 -27.71 -8.66 -41.24
C GLU A 12 -26.25 -9.17 -41.09
N LYS A 13 -25.67 -9.76 -42.13
CA LYS A 13 -24.25 -10.14 -42.17
C LYS A 13 -23.30 -8.94 -42.13
N ALA A 14 -23.71 -7.81 -42.73
CA ALA A 14 -22.89 -6.58 -42.67
C ALA A 14 -22.93 -5.93 -41.27
N ILE A 15 -24.05 -5.99 -40.56
CA ILE A 15 -24.22 -5.51 -39.19
C ILE A 15 -23.39 -6.39 -38.22
N LEU A 16 -23.49 -7.72 -38.34
CA LEU A 16 -22.66 -8.67 -37.55
C LEU A 16 -21.17 -8.55 -37.84
N LYS A 17 -20.76 -8.22 -39.04
CA LYS A 17 -19.35 -7.97 -39.42
C LYS A 17 -18.85 -6.63 -38.90
N ARG A 18 -19.70 -5.61 -38.77
CA ARG A 18 -19.36 -4.32 -38.12
C ARG A 18 -19.19 -4.45 -36.60
N GLN A 19 -19.91 -5.34 -35.93
CA GLN A 19 -19.75 -5.60 -34.51
C GLN A 19 -18.48 -6.43 -34.17
N ARG A 20 -17.93 -7.19 -35.15
CA ARG A 20 -16.66 -7.94 -34.99
C ARG A 20 -15.38 -7.14 -35.27
N GLY A 21 -15.47 -5.87 -35.62
CA GLY A 21 -14.35 -5.15 -36.19
C GLY A 21 -13.99 -3.84 -35.52
N ARG A 22 -13.79 -3.80 -34.21
CA ARG A 22 -12.92 -2.79 -33.60
C ARG A 22 -12.18 -3.40 -32.41
N ILE A 23 -11.22 -4.25 -32.70
CA ILE A 23 -10.07 -4.41 -31.82
C ILE A 23 -9.22 -3.14 -32.02
N GLY A 24 -9.75 -2.01 -31.55
CA GLY A 24 -9.01 -0.77 -31.38
C GLY A 24 -8.08 -0.96 -30.18
N ARG A 25 -6.95 -0.24 -30.19
CA ARG A 25 -6.07 -0.11 -29.03
C ARG A 25 -7.00 0.22 -27.82
N PRO A 26 -6.89 -0.51 -26.67
CA PRO A 26 -7.71 -0.24 -25.49
C PRO A 26 -7.66 1.24 -25.15
N SER A 27 -8.79 1.82 -24.71
CA SER A 27 -8.80 3.19 -24.22
C SER A 27 -7.86 3.32 -23.02
N ALA A 28 -7.42 4.52 -22.68
CA ALA A 28 -6.56 4.74 -21.50
C ALA A 28 -7.25 4.24 -20.23
N GLU A 29 -8.57 4.36 -20.15
CA GLU A 29 -9.39 3.89 -19.03
C GLU A 29 -9.46 2.36 -18.95
N GLU A 30 -9.71 1.68 -20.07
CA GLU A 30 -9.65 0.21 -20.15
C GLU A 30 -8.25 -0.31 -19.84
N ALA A 31 -7.24 0.45 -20.23
CA ALA A 31 -5.84 0.13 -19.95
C ALA A 31 -5.55 0.24 -18.46
N ALA A 32 -5.98 1.31 -17.77
CA ALA A 32 -5.81 1.50 -16.32
C ALA A 32 -6.60 0.44 -15.53
N SER A 33 -7.85 0.16 -15.91
CA SER A 33 -8.68 -0.87 -15.30
C SER A 33 -8.06 -2.28 -15.39
N LEU A 34 -7.40 -2.59 -16.51
CA LEU A 34 -6.71 -3.86 -16.68
C LEU A 34 -5.45 -3.96 -15.81
N GLU A 35 -4.69 -2.88 -15.70
CA GLU A 35 -3.51 -2.81 -14.83
C GLU A 35 -3.91 -3.00 -13.36
N GLU A 36 -4.92 -2.25 -12.87
CA GLU A 36 -5.43 -2.37 -11.51
C GLU A 36 -5.91 -3.81 -11.21
N ARG A 37 -6.59 -4.45 -12.15
CA ARG A 37 -7.00 -5.85 -11.99
C ARG A 37 -5.82 -6.82 -11.87
N ILE A 38 -4.74 -6.60 -12.61
CA ILE A 38 -3.52 -7.42 -12.51
C ILE A 38 -2.84 -7.18 -11.17
N LEU A 39 -2.70 -5.92 -10.73
CA LEU A 39 -2.10 -5.57 -9.45
C LEU A 39 -2.91 -6.11 -8.27
N SER A 40 -4.25 -5.98 -8.29
CA SER A 40 -5.13 -6.54 -7.26
C SER A 40 -5.01 -8.06 -7.18
N ALA A 41 -5.08 -8.78 -8.30
CA ALA A 41 -4.92 -10.22 -8.32
C ALA A 41 -3.52 -10.68 -7.83
N THR A 42 -2.48 -9.88 -8.11
CA THR A 42 -1.12 -10.14 -7.61
C THR A 42 -1.05 -9.98 -6.10
N TRP A 43 -1.70 -8.94 -5.56
CA TRP A 43 -1.77 -8.68 -4.14
C TRP A 43 -2.50 -9.78 -3.38
N ASP A 44 -3.68 -10.18 -3.86
CA ASP A 44 -4.46 -11.25 -3.26
C ASP A 44 -3.69 -12.58 -3.24
N LEU A 45 -2.97 -12.87 -4.33
CA LEU A 45 -2.11 -14.04 -4.43
C LEU A 45 -0.92 -13.96 -3.46
N LEU A 46 -0.32 -12.79 -3.31
CA LEU A 46 0.77 -12.52 -2.36
C LEU A 46 0.33 -12.77 -0.91
N LEU A 47 -0.80 -12.22 -0.51
CA LEU A 47 -1.35 -12.41 0.85
C LEU A 47 -1.72 -13.88 1.11
N ALA A 48 -2.29 -14.55 0.11
CA ALA A 48 -2.75 -15.93 0.25
C ALA A 48 -1.61 -16.97 0.21
N LYS A 49 -0.52 -16.74 -0.53
CA LYS A 49 0.50 -17.73 -0.86
C LYS A 49 1.94 -17.32 -0.56
N GLY A 50 2.18 -16.04 -0.30
CA GLY A 50 3.51 -15.48 -0.10
C GLY A 50 4.26 -15.16 -1.39
N ALA A 51 5.37 -14.41 -1.26
CA ALA A 51 6.14 -13.88 -2.39
C ALA A 51 6.78 -14.98 -3.28
N GLY A 52 7.24 -16.09 -2.68
CA GLY A 52 7.85 -17.20 -3.42
C GLY A 52 6.91 -17.91 -4.41
N GLU A 53 5.58 -17.74 -4.25
CA GLU A 53 4.57 -18.33 -5.10
C GLU A 53 4.10 -17.39 -6.26
N LEU A 54 4.63 -16.19 -6.34
CA LEU A 54 4.28 -15.19 -7.35
C LEU A 54 5.00 -15.47 -8.69
N SER A 55 4.48 -16.40 -9.48
CA SER A 55 4.92 -16.57 -10.88
C SER A 55 3.98 -15.85 -11.84
N VAL A 56 4.51 -15.40 -12.99
CA VAL A 56 3.72 -14.75 -14.04
C VAL A 56 2.54 -15.63 -14.50
N GLU A 57 2.72 -16.95 -14.51
CA GLU A 57 1.66 -17.91 -14.82
C GLU A 57 0.51 -17.88 -13.84
N ARG A 58 0.83 -17.84 -12.55
CA ARG A 58 -0.19 -17.79 -11.48
C ARG A 58 -0.91 -16.46 -11.46
N ILE A 59 -0.16 -15.36 -11.61
CA ILE A 59 -0.71 -14.01 -11.71
C ILE A 59 -1.65 -13.91 -12.92
N ALA A 60 -1.23 -14.37 -14.10
CA ALA A 60 -2.05 -14.34 -15.31
C ALA A 60 -3.36 -15.12 -15.12
N ARG A 61 -3.30 -16.29 -14.47
CA ARG A 61 -4.48 -17.10 -14.14
C ARG A 61 -5.40 -16.39 -13.14
N ALA A 62 -4.84 -15.82 -12.07
CA ALA A 62 -5.59 -15.12 -11.04
C ALA A 62 -6.28 -13.86 -11.61
N ALA A 63 -5.59 -13.09 -12.45
CA ALA A 63 -6.12 -11.90 -13.10
C ALA A 63 -7.04 -12.20 -14.32
N ALA A 64 -7.20 -13.47 -14.70
CA ALA A 64 -7.92 -13.91 -15.90
C ALA A 64 -7.43 -13.22 -17.18
N VAL A 65 -6.09 -13.16 -17.36
CA VAL A 65 -5.42 -12.59 -18.55
C VAL A 65 -4.39 -13.57 -19.13
N SER A 66 -3.89 -13.27 -20.33
CA SER A 66 -2.77 -14.02 -20.90
C SER A 66 -1.42 -13.54 -20.32
N LYS A 67 -0.40 -14.39 -20.30
CA LYS A 67 0.98 -13.98 -20.00
C LYS A 67 1.44 -12.86 -20.92
N LYS A 68 1.08 -12.93 -22.21
CA LYS A 68 1.37 -11.88 -23.18
C LYS A 68 0.80 -10.54 -22.76
N THR A 69 -0.39 -10.52 -22.17
CA THR A 69 -1.04 -9.32 -21.64
C THR A 69 -0.21 -8.71 -20.50
N ILE A 70 0.32 -9.54 -19.59
CA ILE A 70 1.19 -9.07 -18.52
C ILE A 70 2.47 -8.46 -19.08
N TYR A 71 3.20 -9.17 -19.97
CA TYR A 71 4.44 -8.68 -20.58
C TYR A 71 4.25 -7.47 -21.54
N THR A 72 3.04 -7.21 -21.97
CA THR A 72 2.74 -5.99 -22.74
C THR A 72 2.66 -4.75 -21.83
N ARG A 73 2.38 -4.94 -20.53
CA ARG A 73 2.19 -3.87 -19.55
C ARG A 73 3.37 -3.68 -18.62
N PHE A 74 3.97 -4.79 -18.23
CA PHE A 74 5.09 -4.83 -17.30
C PHE A 74 6.28 -5.44 -18.04
N HIS A 75 7.43 -4.76 -17.96
CA HIS A 75 8.63 -5.22 -18.64
C HIS A 75 9.02 -6.64 -18.19
N ASP A 76 8.98 -6.87 -16.89
CA ASP A 76 9.24 -8.16 -16.28
C ASP A 76 8.48 -8.31 -14.95
N ARG A 77 8.76 -9.40 -14.21
CA ARG A 77 8.17 -9.65 -12.88
C ARG A 77 8.56 -8.55 -11.87
N SER A 78 9.77 -8.05 -11.95
CA SER A 78 10.28 -7.03 -11.02
C SER A 78 9.55 -5.71 -11.21
N ASP A 79 9.33 -5.27 -12.46
CA ASP A 79 8.55 -4.06 -12.78
C ASP A 79 7.10 -4.20 -12.27
N LEU A 80 6.47 -5.37 -12.44
CA LEU A 80 5.13 -5.61 -11.89
C LEU A 80 5.12 -5.49 -10.36
N LEU A 81 6.08 -6.09 -9.66
CA LEU A 81 6.18 -6.03 -8.21
C LEU A 81 6.48 -4.62 -7.71
N MET A 82 7.33 -3.86 -8.41
CA MET A 82 7.61 -2.45 -8.08
C MET A 82 6.36 -1.58 -8.21
N ARG A 83 5.58 -1.75 -9.28
CA ARG A 83 4.31 -1.05 -9.44
C ARG A 83 3.29 -1.40 -8.38
N LEU A 84 3.23 -2.69 -8.00
CA LEU A 84 2.40 -3.15 -6.90
C LEU A 84 2.77 -2.46 -5.59
N LEU A 85 4.06 -2.41 -5.26
CA LEU A 85 4.55 -1.75 -4.04
C LEU A 85 4.23 -0.25 -4.04
N GLN A 86 4.52 0.44 -5.14
CA GLN A 86 4.21 1.86 -5.29
C GLN A 86 2.73 2.13 -5.05
N ARG A 87 1.85 1.37 -5.72
CA ARG A 87 0.40 1.51 -5.57
C ARG A 87 -0.09 1.27 -4.13
N LYS A 88 0.50 0.28 -3.44
CA LYS A 88 0.14 0.01 -2.05
C LYS A 88 0.61 1.09 -1.09
N LEU A 89 1.82 1.61 -1.28
CA LEU A 89 2.34 2.71 -0.45
C LEU A 89 1.52 4.01 -0.63
N GLU A 90 1.05 4.32 -1.84
CA GLU A 90 0.14 5.44 -2.08
C GLU A 90 -1.17 5.30 -1.30
N LEU A 91 -1.78 4.11 -1.31
CA LEU A 91 -3.02 3.84 -0.58
C LEU A 91 -2.84 3.90 0.94
N GLU A 92 -1.71 3.40 1.46
CA GLU A 92 -1.41 3.47 2.89
C GLU A 92 -1.14 4.92 3.36
N GLU A 93 -0.53 5.73 2.51
CA GLU A 93 -0.32 7.14 2.79
C GLU A 93 -1.66 7.85 3.00
N ASP A 94 -2.61 7.67 2.10
CA ASP A 94 -3.96 8.24 2.22
C ASP A 94 -4.64 7.80 3.52
N GLY A 95 -4.54 6.52 3.89
CA GLY A 95 -5.12 5.96 5.12
C GLY A 95 -4.48 6.48 6.41
N LEU A 96 -3.18 6.80 6.41
CA LEU A 96 -2.49 7.31 7.61
C LEU A 96 -2.77 8.79 7.88
N HIS A 97 -3.29 9.55 6.91
CA HIS A 97 -3.58 10.97 7.07
C HIS A 97 -4.98 11.28 7.64
N GLU A 98 -5.89 10.32 7.71
CA GLU A 98 -7.32 10.57 7.88
C GLU A 98 -7.79 11.13 9.23
N ASP A 99 -7.05 11.10 10.34
CA ASP A 99 -7.64 11.44 11.65
C ASP A 99 -6.72 12.11 12.69
N VAL A 100 -6.17 13.26 12.39
CA VAL A 100 -5.56 14.11 13.43
C VAL A 100 -6.57 15.10 14.06
N HIS A 101 -7.87 14.88 13.89
CA HIS A 101 -8.96 15.72 14.40
C HIS A 101 -9.33 15.42 15.87
N VAL A 102 -8.35 15.23 16.72
CA VAL A 102 -8.56 15.09 18.17
C VAL A 102 -8.08 16.38 18.84
N ASP A 103 -8.92 17.02 19.65
CA ASP A 103 -8.62 18.31 20.29
C ASP A 103 -7.40 18.24 21.24
N ASP A 104 -7.12 17.08 21.82
CA ASP A 104 -5.99 16.87 22.73
C ASP A 104 -4.79 16.26 22.02
N PHE A 105 -3.63 16.94 22.06
CA PHE A 105 -2.40 16.52 21.42
C PHE A 105 -1.90 15.15 21.91
N ARG A 106 -2.05 14.81 23.19
CA ARG A 106 -1.68 13.50 23.72
C ARG A 106 -2.54 12.38 23.11
N ALA A 107 -3.83 12.62 22.96
CA ALA A 107 -4.74 11.68 22.31
C ALA A 107 -4.41 11.53 20.83
N ALA A 108 -4.08 12.64 20.13
CA ALA A 108 -3.60 12.62 18.75
C ALA A 108 -2.28 11.83 18.60
N PHE A 109 -1.30 12.08 19.50
CA PHE A 109 -0.04 11.31 19.56
C PHE A 109 -0.28 9.81 19.68
N CYS A 110 -1.12 9.39 20.64
CA CYS A 110 -1.45 7.99 20.83
C CYS A 110 -2.21 7.39 19.64
N SER A 111 -3.09 8.16 19.00
CA SER A 111 -3.85 7.72 17.83
C SER A 111 -2.93 7.48 16.63
N VAL A 112 -2.11 8.44 16.26
CA VAL A 112 -1.13 8.32 15.16
C VAL A 112 -0.15 7.19 15.44
N GLY A 113 0.39 7.08 16.64
CA GLY A 113 1.31 6.00 17.00
C GLY A 113 0.68 4.62 16.89
N ARG A 114 -0.57 4.42 17.34
CA ARG A 114 -1.30 3.16 17.18
C ARG A 114 -1.52 2.80 15.72
N ARG A 115 -1.89 3.78 14.87
CA ARG A 115 -2.10 3.55 13.44
C ARG A 115 -0.82 3.09 12.75
N ILE A 116 0.29 3.79 12.99
CA ILE A 116 1.60 3.40 12.47
C ILE A 116 1.97 2.00 12.98
N LEU A 117 1.80 1.72 14.27
CA LEU A 117 2.13 0.41 14.84
C LEU A 117 1.27 -0.70 14.23
N THR A 118 -0.05 -0.49 14.11
CA THR A 118 -0.97 -1.44 13.47
C THR A 118 -0.54 -1.74 12.03
N PHE A 119 -0.18 -0.71 11.27
CA PHE A 119 0.36 -0.91 9.92
C PHE A 119 1.66 -1.72 9.94
N LEU A 120 2.61 -1.39 10.81
CA LEU A 120 3.92 -2.07 10.89
C LEU A 120 3.81 -3.56 11.22
N ILE A 121 2.79 -3.99 11.99
CA ILE A 121 2.56 -5.40 12.33
C ILE A 121 1.57 -6.11 11.41
N SER A 122 0.97 -5.40 10.45
CA SER A 122 -0.04 -5.94 9.55
C SER A 122 0.51 -7.00 8.60
N SER A 123 -0.37 -7.88 8.12
CA SER A 123 -0.05 -8.86 7.07
C SER A 123 0.37 -8.18 5.76
N GLU A 124 -0.21 -7.03 5.47
CA GLU A 124 0.10 -6.18 4.33
C GLU A 124 1.56 -5.70 4.37
N ARG A 125 2.00 -5.19 5.51
CA ARG A 125 3.38 -4.74 5.70
C ARG A 125 4.38 -5.90 5.61
N GLN A 126 4.03 -7.07 6.14
CA GLN A 126 4.85 -8.28 6.02
C GLN A 126 4.94 -8.75 4.56
N ALA A 127 3.84 -8.69 3.82
CA ALA A 127 3.81 -9.00 2.40
C ALA A 127 4.69 -8.04 1.58
N ILE A 128 4.64 -6.73 1.86
CA ILE A 128 5.52 -5.72 1.27
C ILE A 128 6.99 -6.08 1.57
N ALA A 129 7.33 -6.38 2.82
CA ALA A 129 8.68 -6.76 3.20
C ALA A 129 9.18 -8.02 2.48
N ALA A 130 8.31 -9.02 2.28
CA ALA A 130 8.63 -10.23 1.54
C ALA A 130 8.92 -9.94 0.05
N VAL A 131 8.13 -9.07 -0.59
CA VAL A 131 8.40 -8.64 -1.98
C VAL A 131 9.72 -7.89 -2.09
N LEU A 132 10.06 -7.03 -1.13
CA LEU A 132 11.32 -6.30 -1.11
C LEU A 132 12.55 -7.23 -0.98
N THR A 133 12.37 -8.40 -0.38
CA THR A 133 13.43 -9.41 -0.32
C THR A 133 13.72 -10.01 -1.70
N GLU A 134 12.71 -10.09 -2.56
CA GLU A 134 12.82 -10.55 -3.95
C GLU A 134 13.41 -9.48 -4.92
N LEU A 135 13.50 -8.24 -4.47
CA LEU A 135 13.91 -7.07 -5.26
C LEU A 135 15.12 -6.36 -4.60
N PRO A 136 16.30 -6.97 -4.56
CA PRO A 136 17.46 -6.46 -3.82
C PRO A 136 17.88 -5.04 -4.27
N ASP A 137 17.81 -4.74 -5.56
CA ASP A 137 18.17 -3.43 -6.12
C ASP A 137 17.18 -2.32 -5.75
N ALA A 138 15.90 -2.69 -5.55
CA ALA A 138 14.84 -1.76 -5.17
C ALA A 138 14.65 -1.65 -3.65
N ARG A 139 15.34 -2.48 -2.85
CA ARG A 139 15.16 -2.55 -1.39
C ARG A 139 15.41 -1.21 -0.72
N HIS A 140 16.44 -0.48 -1.13
CA HIS A 140 16.78 0.81 -0.55
C HIS A 140 15.68 1.84 -0.79
N ASP A 141 15.25 2.00 -2.04
CA ASP A 141 14.23 2.99 -2.42
C ASP A 141 12.88 2.69 -1.77
N ALA A 142 12.48 1.43 -1.74
CA ALA A 142 11.22 1.03 -1.14
C ALA A 142 11.25 1.08 0.40
N TRP A 143 12.40 0.78 1.04
CA TRP A 143 12.58 1.02 2.47
C TRP A 143 12.46 2.51 2.78
N THR A 144 13.14 3.36 2.01
CA THR A 144 13.08 4.82 2.15
C THR A 144 11.65 5.32 1.97
N SER A 145 10.92 4.80 0.98
CA SER A 145 9.51 5.15 0.74
C SER A 145 8.61 4.73 1.91
N THR A 146 8.76 3.51 2.43
CA THR A 146 7.97 3.03 3.58
C THR A 146 8.26 3.85 4.84
N TYR A 147 9.53 4.16 5.08
CA TYR A 147 9.95 5.01 6.20
C TYR A 147 9.39 6.42 6.06
N ALA A 148 9.39 6.98 4.83
CA ALA A 148 8.83 8.29 4.53
C ALA A 148 7.31 8.36 4.80
N VAL A 149 6.55 7.29 4.55
CA VAL A 149 5.11 7.22 4.90
C VAL A 149 4.91 7.43 6.40
N GLY A 150 5.68 6.71 7.24
CA GLY A 150 5.63 6.88 8.70
C GLY A 150 6.02 8.29 9.15
N LEU A 151 7.06 8.87 8.54
CA LEU A 151 7.48 10.25 8.86
C LEU A 151 6.40 11.27 8.47
N ARG A 152 5.72 11.13 7.32
CA ARG A 152 4.64 12.04 6.92
C ARG A 152 3.45 11.97 7.89
N ALA A 153 3.09 10.79 8.38
CA ALA A 153 2.05 10.65 9.40
C ALA A 153 2.43 11.39 10.71
N ILE A 154 3.71 11.35 11.09
CA ILE A 154 4.22 12.10 12.24
C ILE A 154 4.27 13.61 11.94
N ASP A 155 4.62 14.02 10.72
CA ASP A 155 4.60 15.43 10.32
C ASP A 155 3.17 16.01 10.38
N ALA A 156 2.15 15.22 10.01
CA ALA A 156 0.75 15.61 10.20
C ALA A 156 0.38 15.76 11.68
N LEU A 157 0.88 14.89 12.57
CA LEU A 157 0.76 15.05 14.02
C LEU A 157 1.44 16.32 14.52
N LEU A 158 2.63 16.64 14.02
CA LEU A 158 3.37 17.85 14.41
C LEU A 158 2.69 19.15 13.94
N ALA A 159 1.83 19.10 12.94
CA ALA A 159 0.99 20.22 12.52
C ALA A 159 -0.21 20.46 13.45
N HIS A 160 -0.46 19.61 14.42
CA HIS A 160 -1.53 19.79 15.42
C HIS A 160 -1.27 21.04 16.28
N PRO A 161 -2.28 21.89 16.55
CA PRO A 161 -2.10 23.12 17.32
C PRO A 161 -1.46 22.94 18.70
N GLY A 162 -1.74 21.82 19.35
CA GLY A 162 -1.16 21.46 20.65
C GLY A 162 0.31 21.05 20.62
N ALA A 163 0.87 20.75 19.44
CA ALA A 163 2.25 20.31 19.31
C ALA A 163 3.25 21.39 19.76
N ALA A 164 3.02 22.64 19.37
CA ALA A 164 3.88 23.77 19.72
C ALA A 164 4.01 23.98 21.25
N ILE A 165 2.96 23.66 22.01
CA ILE A 165 2.96 23.75 23.47
C ILE A 165 3.61 22.49 24.07
N ALA A 166 3.19 21.32 23.62
CA ALA A 166 3.65 20.05 24.19
C ALA A 166 5.13 19.76 23.91
N LEU A 167 5.66 20.29 22.80
CA LEU A 167 7.02 20.05 22.31
C LEU A 167 7.87 21.33 22.27
N ALA A 168 7.54 22.35 23.06
CA ALA A 168 8.17 23.69 23.03
C ALA A 168 9.69 23.68 23.20
N HIS A 169 10.24 22.66 23.86
CA HIS A 169 11.67 22.52 24.12
C HIS A 169 12.30 21.28 23.44
N THR A 170 11.63 20.76 22.42
CA THR A 170 12.03 19.51 21.75
C THR A 170 12.49 19.82 20.32
N ASP A 171 13.64 19.27 19.91
CA ASP A 171 14.01 19.27 18.49
C ASP A 171 13.06 18.36 17.71
N LEU A 172 12.21 18.96 16.88
CA LEU A 172 11.18 18.27 16.13
C LEU A 172 11.77 17.25 15.14
N THR A 173 12.97 17.50 14.61
CA THR A 173 13.63 16.55 13.71
C THR A 173 14.03 15.29 14.46
N THR A 174 14.68 15.43 15.60
CA THR A 174 15.02 14.30 16.48
C THR A 174 13.77 13.59 16.98
N PHE A 175 12.75 14.33 17.41
CA PHE A 175 11.48 13.79 17.89
C PHE A 175 10.84 12.85 16.85
N ARG A 176 10.65 13.32 15.62
CA ARG A 176 9.98 12.52 14.58
C ARG A 176 10.68 11.22 14.26
N HIS A 177 12.02 11.25 14.19
CA HIS A 177 12.81 10.05 13.94
C HIS A 177 12.82 9.10 15.15
N ALA A 178 13.00 9.62 16.36
CA ALA A 178 12.99 8.84 17.57
C ALA A 178 11.63 8.16 17.79
N PHE A 179 10.54 8.89 17.58
CA PHE A 179 9.19 8.34 17.70
C PHE A 179 8.96 7.19 16.70
N LEU A 180 9.29 7.38 15.42
CA LEU A 180 9.17 6.33 14.42
C LEU A 180 10.04 5.11 14.74
N HIS A 181 11.29 5.30 15.19
CA HIS A 181 12.15 4.20 15.57
C HIS A 181 11.63 3.41 16.78
N CYS A 182 11.02 4.06 17.77
CA CYS A 182 10.36 3.38 18.88
C CYS A 182 9.21 2.49 18.37
N LEU A 183 8.40 2.98 17.43
CA LEU A 183 7.30 2.21 16.85
C LEU A 183 7.82 1.01 16.03
N ILE A 184 8.88 1.19 15.24
CA ILE A 184 9.52 0.11 14.47
C ILE A 184 10.08 -0.97 15.43
N GLY A 185 10.83 -0.56 16.46
CA GLY A 185 11.37 -1.49 17.45
C GLY A 185 10.28 -2.26 18.19
N ARG A 186 9.17 -1.58 18.53
CA ARG A 186 7.99 -2.25 19.12
C ARG A 186 7.38 -3.26 18.17
N ALA A 187 7.17 -2.89 16.91
CA ALA A 187 6.61 -3.79 15.90
C ALA A 187 7.49 -5.03 15.72
N GLU A 188 8.80 -4.89 15.64
CA GLU A 188 9.74 -6.01 15.55
C GLU A 188 9.65 -6.95 16.75
N ASN A 189 9.52 -6.40 17.96
CA ASN A 189 9.35 -7.22 19.17
C ASN A 189 8.04 -8.02 19.13
N VAL A 190 6.94 -7.38 18.78
CA VAL A 190 5.63 -8.05 18.64
C VAL A 190 5.68 -9.17 17.61
N LEU A 191 6.31 -8.94 16.46
CA LEU A 191 6.41 -9.93 15.38
C LEU A 191 7.33 -11.11 15.73
N ARG A 192 8.40 -10.88 16.51
CA ARG A 192 9.36 -11.94 16.91
C ARG A 192 8.88 -12.78 18.09
N ALA A 193 8.19 -12.20 19.02
CA ALA A 193 7.83 -12.84 20.27
C ALA A 193 6.45 -12.35 20.78
N PRO A 194 5.37 -12.69 20.09
CA PRO A 194 4.02 -12.22 20.45
C PRO A 194 3.58 -12.66 21.85
N GLU A 195 4.09 -13.77 22.36
CA GLU A 195 3.72 -14.32 23.66
C GLU A 195 4.46 -13.69 24.85
N THR A 196 5.59 -13.02 24.61
CA THR A 196 6.39 -12.37 25.68
C THR A 196 5.95 -10.95 25.96
N ASP A 197 5.14 -10.37 25.10
CA ASP A 197 4.67 -9.01 25.22
C ASP A 197 3.32 -8.94 25.94
N GLN A 198 3.40 -8.89 27.27
CA GLN A 198 2.21 -8.82 28.14
C GLN A 198 1.56 -7.43 28.20
N SER A 199 2.23 -6.37 27.71
CA SER A 199 1.63 -5.05 27.67
C SER A 199 0.73 -4.91 26.44
N THR A 200 -0.49 -4.40 26.66
CA THR A 200 -1.35 -4.05 25.52
C THR A 200 -0.69 -2.94 24.69
N SER A 201 -0.98 -2.89 23.39
CA SER A 201 -0.50 -1.79 22.54
C SER A 201 -0.94 -0.43 23.08
N GLU A 202 -2.06 -0.37 23.79
CA GLU A 202 -2.58 0.84 24.41
C GLU A 202 -1.75 1.29 25.62
N ASP A 203 -1.40 0.37 26.53
CA ASP A 203 -0.59 0.70 27.71
C ASP A 203 0.81 1.13 27.31
N TRP A 204 1.40 0.45 26.33
CA TRP A 204 2.69 0.83 25.77
C TRP A 204 2.66 2.22 25.13
N MET A 205 1.61 2.56 24.36
CA MET A 205 1.45 3.89 23.77
C MET A 205 1.28 4.99 24.82
N LYS A 206 0.55 4.71 25.91
CA LYS A 206 0.42 5.66 27.04
C LYS A 206 1.78 5.90 27.69
N ALA A 207 2.55 4.85 27.94
CA ALA A 207 3.90 4.97 28.50
C ALA A 207 4.85 5.73 27.58
N LEU A 208 4.77 5.49 26.27
CA LEU A 208 5.56 6.22 25.28
C LEU A 208 5.18 7.70 25.24
N ALA A 209 3.89 8.03 25.31
CA ALA A 209 3.40 9.40 25.38
C ALA A 209 3.90 10.12 26.65
N GLU A 210 3.93 9.42 27.82
CA GLU A 210 4.53 9.97 29.04
C GLU A 210 6.01 10.32 28.83
N LEU A 211 6.77 9.41 28.21
CA LEU A 211 8.19 9.61 27.96
C LEU A 211 8.45 10.81 27.04
N PHE A 212 7.76 10.86 25.89
CA PHE A 212 8.01 11.86 24.85
C PHE A 212 7.46 13.25 25.21
N LEU A 213 6.31 13.32 25.91
CA LEU A 213 5.65 14.60 26.22
C LEU A 213 6.07 15.21 27.56
N ARG A 214 6.72 14.43 28.44
CA ARG A 214 7.29 14.96 29.68
C ARG A 214 8.77 15.30 29.58
N TYR A 215 9.53 14.48 28.87
CA TYR A 215 10.98 14.52 28.91
C TYR A 215 11.59 14.77 27.55
N GLY A 216 10.83 14.84 26.45
CA GLY A 216 11.28 15.06 25.08
C GLY A 216 12.74 14.70 24.78
N PRO A 217 13.16 14.26 23.61
CA PRO A 217 14.58 14.10 23.36
C PRO A 217 15.26 15.47 23.52
N VAL A 218 16.23 15.53 24.43
CA VAL A 218 17.07 16.72 24.70
C VAL A 218 17.96 16.99 23.50
#